data_9844ae652d61ae08b090ec382f80cb99
#
_entry.id   9844ae652d61ae08b090ec382f80cb99
#
_cell.length_a   1.000
_cell.length_b   1.000
_cell.length_c   1.000
_cell.angle_alpha   90.00
_cell.angle_beta   90.00
_cell.angle_gamma   90.00
#
_symmetry.space_group_name_H-M   'P 1'
#
loop_
_entity.id
_entity.type
_entity.pdbx_description
1 polymer ?
#
loop_
_entity_poly.entity_id
_entity_poly.type
_entity_poly.pdbx_seq_one_letter_code
_entity_poly.pdbx_strand_id
1 'polypeptide(L)'
;SRWAVKPVEESVRMQKQFVADASHELKTPLTVITANAELLQERYAGISAEADKWMEHVNQECREMRALVESLLLLARNDSYVPGKGEFTRFSLSELVMEKILTFEPVFYQEEKVLEYDIEDDVLMMGNPCRMGQLIKALMDNAVKYCVPRGRAQIRLEKTGRSRARLWVCSQGEPIPEDKRTLIFRRFYRDDSARSSTSGYGLGLAIAAETARSHRARIGVEYKDGMNCFYVTVKRKRG
;
A
#
# COMPACT_ATOMS: atom_id res chain seq x y z
N SER A 1 11.76 5.05 -37.18
CA SER A 1 10.95 4.51 -36.04
C SER A 1 10.80 5.49 -34.87
N ARG A 2 11.66 6.50 -34.73
CA ARG A 2 11.55 7.55 -33.68
C ARG A 2 10.28 8.43 -33.84
N TRP A 3 9.72 8.50 -35.02
CA TRP A 3 8.50 9.28 -35.35
C TRP A 3 7.20 8.61 -34.89
N ALA A 4 7.16 7.28 -34.81
CA ALA A 4 5.97 6.55 -34.39
C ALA A 4 5.83 6.44 -32.85
N VAL A 5 6.90 6.69 -32.10
CA VAL A 5 6.92 6.58 -30.63
C VAL A 5 6.47 7.88 -29.96
N LYS A 6 6.79 9.05 -30.55
CA LYS A 6 6.42 10.37 -30.01
C LYS A 6 4.91 10.54 -29.71
N PRO A 7 3.98 10.22 -30.63
CA PRO A 7 2.55 10.42 -30.35
C PRO A 7 2.03 9.54 -29.20
N VAL A 8 2.61 8.34 -29.02
CA VAL A 8 2.25 7.45 -27.92
C VAL A 8 2.77 7.99 -26.58
N GLU A 9 4.00 8.49 -26.55
CA GLU A 9 4.58 9.13 -25.36
C GLU A 9 3.82 10.41 -24.96
N GLU A 10 3.41 11.22 -25.92
CA GLU A 10 2.59 12.43 -25.68
C GLU A 10 1.19 12.08 -25.18
N SER A 11 0.54 11.08 -25.75
CA SER A 11 -0.76 10.59 -25.28
C SER A 11 -0.71 10.06 -23.85
N VAL A 12 0.30 9.26 -23.54
CA VAL A 12 0.55 8.76 -22.17
C VAL A 12 0.83 9.90 -21.21
N ARG A 13 1.58 10.92 -21.62
CA ARG A 13 1.87 12.10 -20.79
C ARG A 13 0.61 12.92 -20.52
N MET A 14 -0.22 13.17 -21.55
CA MET A 14 -1.50 13.88 -21.40
C MET A 14 -2.48 13.12 -20.53
N GLN A 15 -2.58 11.80 -20.67
CA GLN A 15 -3.42 10.96 -19.81
C GLN A 15 -3.00 11.04 -18.33
N LYS A 16 -1.70 11.06 -18.06
CA LYS A 16 -1.15 11.19 -16.72
C LYS A 16 -1.41 12.56 -16.09
N GLN A 17 -1.21 13.62 -16.89
CA GLN A 17 -1.52 14.98 -16.46
C GLN A 17 -3.01 15.10 -16.13
N PHE A 18 -3.89 14.59 -17.00
CA PHE A 18 -5.33 14.57 -16.75
C PHE A 18 -5.69 13.85 -15.44
N VAL A 19 -5.11 12.68 -15.17
CA VAL A 19 -5.35 11.95 -13.90
C VAL A 19 -4.84 12.76 -12.71
N ALA A 20 -3.69 13.41 -12.83
CA ALA A 20 -3.15 14.25 -11.76
C ALA A 20 -4.05 15.45 -11.46
N ASP A 21 -4.48 16.16 -12.52
CA ASP A 21 -5.35 17.33 -12.40
C ASP A 21 -6.74 16.94 -11.88
N ALA A 22 -7.35 15.90 -12.43
CA ALA A 22 -8.65 15.38 -11.96
C ALA A 22 -8.60 14.96 -10.49
N SER A 23 -7.49 14.36 -10.06
CA SER A 23 -7.35 13.94 -8.66
C SER A 23 -7.20 15.13 -7.71
N HIS A 24 -6.52 16.20 -8.13
CA HIS A 24 -6.47 17.44 -7.35
C HIS A 24 -7.84 18.11 -7.25
N GLU A 25 -8.58 18.17 -8.37
CA GLU A 25 -9.92 18.71 -8.42
C GLU A 25 -10.95 17.89 -7.61
N LEU A 26 -10.76 16.59 -7.49
CA LEU A 26 -11.61 15.71 -6.67
C LEU A 26 -11.27 15.77 -5.17
N LYS A 27 -10.01 16.02 -4.81
CA LYS A 27 -9.58 16.06 -3.41
C LYS A 27 -10.28 17.20 -2.64
N THR A 28 -10.43 18.36 -3.24
CA THR A 28 -11.01 19.56 -2.62
C THR A 28 -12.47 19.36 -2.22
N PRO A 29 -13.42 19.00 -3.14
CA PRO A 29 -14.81 18.78 -2.78
C PRO A 29 -14.96 17.61 -1.80
N LEU A 30 -14.17 16.56 -1.93
CA LEU A 30 -14.19 15.43 -1.01
C LEU A 30 -13.78 15.84 0.40
N THR A 31 -12.77 16.71 0.55
CA THR A 31 -12.38 17.26 1.86
C THR A 31 -13.52 18.07 2.49
N VAL A 32 -14.25 18.86 1.70
CA VAL A 32 -15.39 19.63 2.17
C VAL A 32 -16.56 18.72 2.59
N ILE A 33 -16.86 17.68 1.81
CA ILE A 33 -17.92 16.71 2.14
C ILE A 33 -17.56 15.97 3.44
N THR A 34 -16.32 15.50 3.58
CA THR A 34 -15.85 14.82 4.79
C THR A 34 -15.98 15.71 6.01
N ALA A 35 -15.48 16.96 5.93
CA ALA A 35 -15.54 17.90 7.05
C ALA A 35 -16.99 18.21 7.46
N ASN A 36 -17.91 18.37 6.50
CA ASN A 36 -19.32 18.58 6.80
C ASN A 36 -19.98 17.34 7.42
N ALA A 37 -19.64 16.14 6.94
CA ALA A 37 -20.15 14.89 7.49
C ALA A 37 -19.67 14.67 8.94
N GLU A 38 -18.39 14.97 9.22
CA GLU A 38 -17.82 14.91 10.57
C GLU A 38 -18.49 15.92 11.52
N LEU A 39 -18.72 17.16 11.06
CA LEU A 39 -19.42 18.19 11.83
C LEU A 39 -20.88 17.81 12.12
N LEU A 40 -21.57 17.22 11.15
CA LEU A 40 -22.94 16.73 11.35
C LEU A 40 -22.98 15.58 12.34
N GLN A 41 -22.04 14.66 12.26
CA GLN A 41 -21.94 13.54 13.20
C GLN A 41 -21.67 14.05 14.62
N GLU A 42 -20.73 14.98 14.80
CA GLU A 42 -20.42 15.57 16.11
C GLU A 42 -21.61 16.33 16.72
N ARG A 43 -22.33 17.10 15.88
CA ARG A 43 -23.41 17.98 16.34
C ARG A 43 -24.73 17.24 16.61
N TYR A 44 -24.97 16.12 15.93
CA TYR A 44 -26.22 15.37 15.98
C TYR A 44 -26.05 13.93 16.45
N ALA A 45 -24.88 13.58 16.99
CA ALA A 45 -24.62 12.27 17.56
C ALA A 45 -25.65 11.91 18.65
N GLY A 46 -26.20 10.69 18.59
CA GLY A 46 -27.15 10.20 19.59
C GLY A 46 -28.60 10.65 19.42
N ILE A 47 -28.94 11.47 18.39
CA ILE A 47 -30.34 11.83 18.13
C ILE A 47 -31.13 10.64 17.57
N SER A 48 -30.48 9.82 16.73
CA SER A 48 -31.04 8.59 16.15
C SER A 48 -29.93 7.62 15.80
N ALA A 49 -30.02 6.39 16.29
CA ALA A 49 -29.07 5.32 15.95
C ALA A 49 -29.01 5.01 14.45
N GLU A 50 -30.06 5.31 13.71
CA GLU A 50 -30.13 5.16 12.27
C GLU A 50 -29.37 6.29 11.57
N ALA A 51 -29.52 7.54 12.04
CA ALA A 51 -28.76 8.68 11.53
C ALA A 51 -27.25 8.51 11.77
N ASP A 52 -26.85 8.03 12.94
CA ASP A 52 -25.45 7.77 13.27
C ASP A 52 -24.84 6.73 12.32
N LYS A 53 -25.55 5.65 12.01
CA LYS A 53 -25.12 4.65 11.02
C LYS A 53 -24.96 5.23 9.61
N TRP A 54 -25.93 6.04 9.16
CA TRP A 54 -25.83 6.67 7.84
C TRP A 54 -24.63 7.63 7.76
N MET A 55 -24.38 8.38 8.83
CA MET A 55 -23.24 9.30 8.89
C MET A 55 -21.92 8.56 8.90
N GLU A 56 -21.83 7.45 9.63
CA GLU A 56 -20.65 6.57 9.64
C GLU A 56 -20.39 6.00 8.24
N HIS A 57 -21.42 5.55 7.51
CA HIS A 57 -21.28 5.11 6.13
C HIS A 57 -20.77 6.23 5.21
N VAL A 58 -21.33 7.44 5.30
CA VAL A 58 -20.87 8.59 4.50
C VAL A 58 -19.42 8.92 4.79
N ASN A 59 -19.02 8.95 6.05
CA ASN A 59 -17.63 9.18 6.44
C ASN A 59 -16.69 8.07 5.95
N GLN A 60 -17.14 6.81 5.97
CA GLN A 60 -16.39 5.68 5.43
C GLN A 60 -16.18 5.82 3.92
N GLU A 61 -17.25 6.10 3.15
CA GLU A 61 -17.15 6.29 1.70
C GLU A 61 -16.25 7.47 1.34
N CYS A 62 -16.32 8.57 2.09
CA CYS A 62 -15.43 9.72 1.91
C CYS A 62 -13.95 9.36 2.14
N ARG A 63 -13.65 8.59 3.19
CA ARG A 63 -12.28 8.09 3.45
C ARG A 63 -11.80 7.19 2.32
N GLU A 64 -12.64 6.30 1.82
CA GLU A 64 -12.32 5.40 0.72
C GLU A 64 -12.08 6.17 -0.59
N MET A 65 -12.93 7.13 -0.94
CA MET A 65 -12.72 7.99 -2.12
C MET A 65 -11.42 8.79 -2.02
N ARG A 66 -11.09 9.33 -0.84
CA ARG A 66 -9.81 10.03 -0.63
C ARG A 66 -8.62 9.12 -0.88
N ALA A 67 -8.65 7.91 -0.34
CA ALA A 67 -7.59 6.92 -0.53
C ALA A 67 -7.45 6.50 -2.00
N LEU A 68 -8.58 6.39 -2.74
CA LEU A 68 -8.59 6.13 -4.17
C LEU A 68 -7.91 7.26 -4.95
N VAL A 69 -8.32 8.50 -4.72
CA VAL A 69 -7.78 9.68 -5.39
C VAL A 69 -6.28 9.83 -5.12
N GLU A 70 -5.85 9.66 -3.88
CA GLU A 70 -4.42 9.70 -3.51
C GLU A 70 -3.61 8.58 -4.18
N SER A 71 -4.19 7.39 -4.26
CA SER A 71 -3.58 6.24 -4.94
C SER A 71 -3.44 6.46 -6.44
N LEU A 72 -4.44 7.05 -7.09
CA LEU A 72 -4.41 7.40 -8.52
C LEU A 72 -3.34 8.46 -8.80
N LEU A 73 -3.26 9.49 -7.95
CA LEU A 73 -2.21 10.52 -8.03
C LEU A 73 -0.81 9.93 -7.91
N LEU A 74 -0.63 9.04 -6.95
CA LEU A 74 0.65 8.39 -6.74
C LEU A 74 1.05 7.55 -7.95
N LEU A 75 0.13 6.79 -8.52
CA LEU A 75 0.37 5.99 -9.71
C LEU A 75 0.63 6.85 -10.96
N ALA A 76 -0.10 7.94 -11.15
CA ALA A 76 0.12 8.87 -12.26
C ALA A 76 1.52 9.54 -12.19
N ARG A 77 1.94 9.93 -10.99
CA ARG A 77 3.28 10.49 -10.77
C ARG A 77 4.39 9.46 -10.95
N ASN A 78 4.16 8.21 -10.56
CA ASN A 78 5.17 7.15 -10.58
C ASN A 78 5.52 6.64 -11.97
N ASP A 79 4.59 6.64 -12.93
CA ASP A 79 4.84 6.19 -14.31
C ASP A 79 5.93 7.01 -15.04
N SER A 80 6.17 8.24 -14.60
CA SER A 80 7.20 9.14 -15.16
C SER A 80 8.32 9.46 -14.16
N TYR A 81 8.31 8.76 -13.01
CA TYR A 81 9.24 9.07 -11.95
C TYR A 81 10.65 8.56 -12.28
N VAL A 82 11.48 9.48 -12.68
CA VAL A 82 12.94 9.35 -12.60
C VAL A 82 13.33 10.02 -11.27
N PRO A 83 13.95 9.30 -10.31
CA PRO A 83 14.34 9.91 -9.05
C PRO A 83 15.15 11.18 -9.30
N GLY A 84 14.66 12.33 -8.83
CA GLY A 84 15.42 13.57 -8.86
C GLY A 84 16.70 13.45 -8.06
N LYS A 85 17.75 14.18 -8.44
CA LYS A 85 18.96 14.28 -7.63
C LYS A 85 18.57 14.81 -6.23
N GLY A 86 18.69 13.99 -5.18
CA GLY A 86 18.39 14.37 -3.81
C GLY A 86 17.16 13.69 -3.18
N GLU A 87 16.30 13.01 -3.93
CA GLU A 87 15.16 12.30 -3.36
C GLU A 87 15.52 10.94 -2.72
N PHE A 88 16.64 10.38 -3.12
CA PHE A 88 17.17 9.15 -2.52
C PHE A 88 18.17 9.50 -1.43
N THR A 89 17.83 9.18 -0.21
CA THR A 89 18.66 9.37 0.98
C THR A 89 19.06 8.03 1.57
N ARG A 90 20.11 8.03 2.38
CA ARG A 90 20.48 6.87 3.21
C ARG A 90 19.57 6.87 4.44
N PHE A 91 18.92 5.74 4.70
CA PHE A 91 18.07 5.56 5.88
C PHE A 91 18.11 4.11 6.37
N SER A 92 17.65 3.91 7.60
CA SER A 92 17.51 2.59 8.23
C SER A 92 16.16 1.98 7.81
N LEU A 93 16.23 0.86 7.06
CA LEU A 93 15.03 0.07 6.75
C LEU A 93 14.50 -0.63 8.01
N SER A 94 15.39 -1.04 8.92
CA SER A 94 15.00 -1.65 10.20
C SER A 94 14.11 -0.71 11.01
N GLU A 95 14.55 0.54 11.21
CA GLU A 95 13.76 1.55 11.92
C GLU A 95 12.42 1.85 11.24
N LEU A 96 12.43 1.98 9.90
CA LEU A 96 11.21 2.24 9.13
C LEU A 96 10.21 1.08 9.25
N VAL A 97 10.67 -0.17 9.22
CA VAL A 97 9.82 -1.35 9.40
C VAL A 97 9.26 -1.37 10.82
N MET A 98 10.08 -1.12 11.84
CA MET A 98 9.63 -1.06 13.23
C MET A 98 8.60 0.04 13.47
N GLU A 99 8.79 1.23 12.89
CA GLU A 99 7.78 2.31 12.94
C GLU A 99 6.41 1.85 12.40
N LYS A 100 6.42 1.11 11.30
CA LYS A 100 5.18 0.59 10.72
C LYS A 100 4.59 -0.54 11.56
N ILE A 101 5.41 -1.43 12.12
CA ILE A 101 4.94 -2.47 13.05
C ILE A 101 4.20 -1.83 14.23
N LEU A 102 4.80 -0.84 14.89
CA LEU A 102 4.17 -0.16 16.02
C LEU A 102 2.85 0.53 15.64
N THR A 103 2.73 1.00 14.41
CA THR A 103 1.48 1.59 13.92
C THR A 103 0.40 0.54 13.68
N PHE A 104 0.78 -0.67 13.24
CA PHE A 104 -0.16 -1.73 12.88
C PHE A 104 -0.47 -2.71 14.01
N GLU A 105 0.35 -2.80 15.03
CA GLU A 105 0.14 -3.70 16.18
C GLU A 105 -1.24 -3.52 16.83
N PRO A 106 -1.73 -2.29 17.12
CA PRO A 106 -3.08 -2.09 17.61
C PRO A 106 -4.16 -2.55 16.64
N VAL A 107 -3.93 -2.41 15.32
CA VAL A 107 -4.89 -2.83 14.29
C VAL A 107 -5.02 -4.36 14.26
N PHE A 108 -3.89 -5.08 14.32
CA PHE A 108 -3.91 -6.56 14.42
C PHE A 108 -4.61 -7.02 15.69
N TYR A 109 -4.36 -6.34 16.80
CA TYR A 109 -5.01 -6.64 18.08
C TYR A 109 -6.53 -6.45 18.02
N GLN A 110 -7.01 -5.34 17.45
CA GLN A 110 -8.45 -5.07 17.28
C GLN A 110 -9.13 -6.11 16.39
N GLU A 111 -8.41 -6.63 15.40
CA GLU A 111 -8.89 -7.69 14.50
C GLU A 111 -8.71 -9.10 15.07
N GLU A 112 -8.37 -9.23 16.36
CA GLU A 112 -8.10 -10.50 17.04
C GLU A 112 -7.05 -11.37 16.32
N LYS A 113 -6.05 -10.76 15.66
CA LYS A 113 -4.99 -11.42 14.92
C LYS A 113 -3.66 -11.30 15.65
N VAL A 114 -2.85 -12.34 15.57
CA VAL A 114 -1.52 -12.36 16.22
C VAL A 114 -0.48 -11.80 15.25
N LEU A 115 0.27 -10.78 15.66
CA LEU A 115 1.41 -10.24 14.93
C LEU A 115 2.71 -10.67 15.58
N GLU A 116 3.55 -11.36 14.82
CA GLU A 116 4.91 -11.73 15.21
C GLU A 116 5.91 -10.99 14.32
N TYR A 117 7.09 -10.64 14.85
CA TYR A 117 8.11 -10.00 14.02
C TYR A 117 9.53 -10.36 14.47
N ASP A 118 10.42 -10.39 13.49
CA ASP A 118 11.87 -10.62 13.64
C ASP A 118 12.60 -9.68 12.69
N ILE A 119 13.16 -8.60 13.22
CA ILE A 119 13.75 -7.51 12.46
C ILE A 119 15.23 -7.41 12.74
N GLU A 120 16.04 -7.75 11.75
CA GLU A 120 17.50 -7.64 11.85
C GLU A 120 17.90 -6.15 11.86
N ASP A 121 18.72 -5.77 12.83
CA ASP A 121 19.21 -4.42 13.03
C ASP A 121 20.15 -3.95 11.90
N ASP A 122 20.32 -2.63 11.78
CA ASP A 122 21.28 -1.98 10.89
C ASP A 122 21.14 -2.37 9.41
N VAL A 123 19.92 -2.57 8.94
CA VAL A 123 19.65 -2.71 7.51
C VAL A 123 19.52 -1.33 6.89
N LEU A 124 20.64 -0.80 6.38
CA LEU A 124 20.69 0.50 5.72
C LEU A 124 20.48 0.38 4.22
N MET A 125 19.71 1.29 3.62
CA MET A 125 19.51 1.37 2.18
C MET A 125 19.54 2.81 1.64
N MET A 126 19.71 2.93 0.32
CA MET A 126 19.50 4.19 -0.41
C MET A 126 18.12 4.15 -1.05
N GLY A 127 17.30 5.16 -0.80
CA GLY A 127 15.96 5.24 -1.35
C GLY A 127 15.17 6.44 -0.85
N ASN A 128 13.91 6.48 -1.17
CA ASN A 128 12.96 7.44 -0.63
C ASN A 128 12.21 6.78 0.54
N PRO A 129 12.45 7.20 1.80
CA PRO A 129 11.86 6.55 2.98
C PRO A 129 10.33 6.66 3.00
N CYS A 130 9.76 7.78 2.53
CA CYS A 130 8.31 7.97 2.47
C CYS A 130 7.65 6.94 1.55
N ARG A 131 8.20 6.74 0.34
CA ARG A 131 7.68 5.74 -0.61
C ARG A 131 7.88 4.31 -0.11
N MET A 132 9.03 4.02 0.50
CA MET A 132 9.27 2.72 1.10
C MET A 132 8.31 2.45 2.25
N GLY A 133 8.01 3.45 3.08
CA GLY A 133 6.99 3.37 4.13
C GLY A 133 5.59 3.09 3.57
N GLN A 134 5.23 3.70 2.43
CA GLN A 134 3.97 3.41 1.73
C GLN A 134 3.91 1.96 1.20
N LEU A 135 5.02 1.45 0.66
CA LEU A 135 5.11 0.04 0.24
C LEU A 135 4.90 -0.90 1.43
N ILE A 136 5.61 -0.67 2.54
CA ILE A 136 5.49 -1.49 3.75
C ILE A 136 4.05 -1.44 4.28
N LYS A 137 3.47 -0.24 4.37
CA LYS A 137 2.08 -0.05 4.76
C LYS A 137 1.13 -0.87 3.88
N ALA A 138 1.27 -0.82 2.56
CA ALA A 138 0.41 -1.56 1.64
C ALA A 138 0.48 -3.09 1.85
N LEU A 139 1.67 -3.63 2.16
CA LEU A 139 1.83 -5.04 2.48
C LEU A 139 1.21 -5.40 3.84
N MET A 140 1.34 -4.53 4.85
CA MET A 140 0.73 -4.73 6.17
C MET A 140 -0.79 -4.60 6.12
N ASP A 141 -1.34 -3.61 5.42
CA ASP A 141 -2.78 -3.48 5.16
C ASP A 141 -3.32 -4.78 4.51
N ASN A 142 -2.58 -5.31 3.53
CA ASN A 142 -2.93 -6.57 2.88
C ASN A 142 -2.90 -7.76 3.87
N ALA A 143 -1.90 -7.83 4.73
CA ALA A 143 -1.79 -8.87 5.74
C ALA A 143 -2.94 -8.81 6.75
N VAL A 144 -3.29 -7.63 7.27
CA VAL A 144 -4.47 -7.44 8.14
C VAL A 144 -5.73 -7.92 7.44
N LYS A 145 -5.93 -7.47 6.19
CA LYS A 145 -7.17 -7.68 5.44
C LYS A 145 -7.43 -9.12 5.05
N TYR A 146 -6.39 -9.87 4.66
CA TYR A 146 -6.52 -11.22 4.11
C TYR A 146 -6.04 -12.32 5.06
N CYS A 147 -5.56 -11.97 6.25
CA CYS A 147 -5.34 -12.94 7.32
C CYS A 147 -6.67 -13.54 7.76
N VAL A 148 -6.71 -14.86 7.92
CA VAL A 148 -7.89 -15.55 8.44
C VAL A 148 -8.29 -15.02 9.84
N PRO A 149 -9.57 -15.10 10.22
CA PRO A 149 -9.99 -14.71 11.57
C PRO A 149 -9.16 -15.43 12.65
N ARG A 150 -8.69 -14.67 13.65
CA ARG A 150 -7.79 -15.15 14.71
C ARG A 150 -6.51 -15.79 14.21
N GLY A 151 -6.12 -15.44 12.96
CA GLY A 151 -4.91 -15.96 12.33
C GLY A 151 -3.66 -15.22 12.77
N ARG A 152 -2.54 -15.68 12.22
CA ARG A 152 -1.20 -15.15 12.50
C ARG A 152 -0.65 -14.41 11.29
N ALA A 153 -0.01 -13.26 11.53
CA ALA A 153 0.84 -12.58 10.59
C ALA A 153 2.26 -12.51 11.12
N GLN A 154 3.24 -12.59 10.22
CA GLN A 154 4.65 -12.54 10.57
C GLN A 154 5.39 -11.54 9.68
N ILE A 155 6.16 -10.65 10.29
CA ILE A 155 7.02 -9.70 9.60
C ILE A 155 8.47 -10.04 9.90
N ARG A 156 9.28 -10.23 8.86
CA ARG A 156 10.70 -10.51 9.02
C ARG A 156 11.52 -9.62 8.12
N LEU A 157 12.58 -9.04 8.66
CA LEU A 157 13.61 -8.35 7.90
C LEU A 157 14.94 -9.04 8.13
N GLU A 158 15.54 -9.53 7.07
CA GLU A 158 16.80 -10.28 7.15
C GLU A 158 17.81 -9.79 6.11
N LYS A 159 19.09 -9.83 6.45
CA LYS A 159 20.19 -9.60 5.50
C LYS A 159 20.41 -10.86 4.66
N THR A 160 20.31 -10.74 3.35
CA THR A 160 20.49 -11.85 2.41
C THR A 160 21.79 -11.68 1.62
N GLY A 161 22.79 -12.49 2.00
CA GLY A 161 24.13 -12.38 1.40
C GLY A 161 24.82 -11.04 1.71
N ARG A 162 25.79 -10.65 0.86
CA ARG A 162 26.70 -9.54 1.16
C ARG A 162 26.10 -8.13 0.96
N SER A 163 25.11 -7.98 0.11
CA SER A 163 24.64 -6.65 -0.34
C SER A 163 23.11 -6.51 -0.48
N ARG A 164 22.34 -7.44 0.04
CA ARG A 164 20.89 -7.43 -0.06
C ARG A 164 20.26 -7.61 1.31
N ALA A 165 19.04 -7.16 1.44
CA ALA A 165 18.12 -7.48 2.53
C ALA A 165 16.76 -7.85 1.96
N ARG A 166 16.01 -8.64 2.69
CA ARG A 166 14.68 -9.04 2.32
C ARG A 166 13.70 -8.78 3.45
N LEU A 167 12.68 -8.05 3.15
CA LEU A 167 11.51 -7.89 4.01
C LEU A 167 10.46 -8.92 3.59
N TRP A 168 9.92 -9.62 4.56
CA TRP A 168 8.80 -10.53 4.43
C TRP A 168 7.62 -9.99 5.23
N VAL A 169 6.43 -10.06 4.64
CA VAL A 169 5.16 -9.83 5.31
C VAL A 169 4.27 -11.01 4.97
N CYS A 170 4.10 -11.90 5.93
CA CYS A 170 3.39 -13.16 5.80
C CYS A 170 2.07 -13.09 6.56
N SER A 171 1.03 -13.69 6.04
CA SER A 171 -0.25 -13.84 6.75
C SER A 171 -0.89 -15.20 6.43
N GLN A 172 -1.48 -15.83 7.46
CA GLN A 172 -2.23 -17.06 7.30
C GLN A 172 -3.45 -16.83 6.41
N GLY A 173 -3.67 -17.74 5.46
CA GLY A 173 -4.79 -17.65 4.53
C GLY A 173 -4.71 -18.70 3.44
N GLU A 174 -5.75 -18.76 2.62
CA GLU A 174 -5.74 -19.64 1.45
C GLU A 174 -4.64 -19.26 0.47
N PRO A 175 -3.98 -20.26 -0.17
CA PRO A 175 -2.90 -19.99 -1.09
C PRO A 175 -3.36 -19.18 -2.29
N ILE A 176 -2.62 -18.14 -2.63
CA ILE A 176 -2.82 -17.41 -3.87
C ILE A 176 -2.40 -18.31 -5.04
N PRO A 177 -3.32 -18.63 -5.98
CA PRO A 177 -3.03 -19.47 -7.15
C PRO A 177 -1.83 -18.93 -7.95
N GLU A 178 -1.04 -19.81 -8.54
CA GLU A 178 0.21 -19.40 -9.22
C GLU A 178 -0.03 -18.45 -10.38
N ASP A 179 -1.07 -18.66 -11.15
CA ASP A 179 -1.49 -17.80 -12.25
C ASP A 179 -1.89 -16.39 -11.79
N LYS A 180 -2.35 -16.24 -10.54
CA LYS A 180 -2.75 -14.97 -9.94
C LYS A 180 -1.60 -14.22 -9.26
N ARG A 181 -0.49 -14.88 -8.90
CA ARG A 181 0.64 -14.26 -8.15
C ARG A 181 1.27 -13.05 -8.84
N THR A 182 1.20 -12.96 -10.13
CA THR A 182 1.64 -11.78 -10.90
C THR A 182 0.52 -10.77 -11.10
N LEU A 183 -0.72 -11.25 -11.19
CA LEU A 183 -1.89 -10.41 -11.44
C LEU A 183 -2.26 -9.53 -10.24
N ILE A 184 -2.06 -10.03 -9.02
CA ILE A 184 -2.36 -9.28 -7.78
C ILE A 184 -1.58 -7.96 -7.65
N PHE A 185 -0.49 -7.78 -8.40
CA PHE A 185 0.28 -6.54 -8.47
C PHE A 185 -0.19 -5.58 -9.58
N ARG A 186 -1.18 -5.99 -10.39
CA ARG A 186 -1.77 -5.11 -11.40
C ARG A 186 -2.74 -4.12 -10.76
N ARG A 187 -2.86 -2.94 -11.35
CA ARG A 187 -3.81 -1.90 -10.94
C ARG A 187 -5.23 -2.42 -11.07
N PHE A 188 -6.06 -2.14 -10.06
CA PHE A 188 -7.49 -2.51 -10.00
C PHE A 188 -7.76 -4.02 -10.01
N TYR A 189 -6.73 -4.84 -9.89
CA TYR A 189 -6.94 -6.28 -9.78
C TYR A 189 -7.47 -6.66 -8.40
N ARG A 190 -8.57 -7.38 -8.39
CA ARG A 190 -9.17 -7.99 -7.21
C ARG A 190 -9.67 -9.37 -7.61
N ASP A 191 -9.48 -10.36 -6.77
CA ASP A 191 -10.07 -11.68 -6.98
C ASP A 191 -11.60 -11.60 -6.83
N ASP A 192 -12.34 -12.32 -7.65
CA ASP A 192 -13.81 -12.30 -7.62
C ASP A 192 -14.37 -12.75 -6.26
N SER A 193 -13.70 -13.69 -5.59
CA SER A 193 -14.04 -14.12 -4.23
C SER A 193 -13.88 -13.02 -3.17
N ALA A 194 -12.98 -12.07 -3.39
CA ALA A 194 -12.69 -10.96 -2.48
C ALA A 194 -13.53 -9.70 -2.77
N ARG A 195 -14.27 -9.66 -3.87
CA ARG A 195 -15.06 -8.47 -4.26
C ARG A 195 -16.22 -8.18 -3.32
N SER A 196 -16.84 -9.21 -2.76
CA SER A 196 -18.04 -9.08 -1.92
C SER A 196 -17.73 -8.92 -0.43
N SER A 197 -16.53 -9.29 0.03
CA SER A 197 -16.22 -9.39 1.46
C SER A 197 -15.19 -8.40 1.99
N THR A 198 -14.49 -7.69 1.11
CA THR A 198 -13.36 -6.85 1.53
C THR A 198 -13.35 -5.48 0.82
N SER A 199 -13.27 -4.39 1.59
CA SER A 199 -13.13 -3.01 1.09
C SER A 199 -11.78 -2.78 0.38
N GLY A 200 -11.75 -1.90 -0.65
CA GLY A 200 -10.54 -1.41 -1.32
C GLY A 200 -10.52 -1.61 -2.83
N TYR A 201 -9.78 -0.76 -3.52
CA TYR A 201 -9.81 -0.58 -4.99
C TYR A 201 -8.76 -1.39 -5.76
N GLY A 202 -8.02 -2.30 -5.11
CA GLY A 202 -6.98 -3.09 -5.78
C GLY A 202 -5.74 -2.27 -6.20
N LEU A 203 -5.44 -1.18 -5.49
CA LEU A 203 -4.32 -0.28 -5.81
C LEU A 203 -3.10 -0.46 -4.90
N GLY A 204 -3.26 -0.97 -3.67
CA GLY A 204 -2.19 -1.07 -2.69
C GLY A 204 -0.99 -1.88 -3.17
N LEU A 205 -1.21 -3.11 -3.67
CA LEU A 205 -0.13 -3.95 -4.19
C LEU A 205 0.49 -3.39 -5.48
N ALA A 206 -0.30 -2.69 -6.31
CA ALA A 206 0.23 -2.01 -7.49
C ALA A 206 1.17 -0.85 -7.11
N ILE A 207 0.83 -0.08 -6.08
CA ILE A 207 1.70 0.97 -5.51
C ILE A 207 2.98 0.35 -4.93
N ALA A 208 2.86 -0.78 -4.22
CA ALA A 208 4.00 -1.50 -3.68
C ALA A 208 4.94 -1.98 -4.80
N ALA A 209 4.40 -2.55 -5.87
CA ALA A 209 5.18 -3.00 -7.03
C ALA A 209 5.88 -1.84 -7.74
N GLU A 210 5.20 -0.72 -7.92
CA GLU A 210 5.76 0.48 -8.55
C GLU A 210 6.88 1.08 -7.71
N THR A 211 6.67 1.17 -6.38
CA THR A 211 7.70 1.62 -5.44
C THR A 211 8.92 0.69 -5.46
N ALA A 212 8.70 -0.62 -5.47
CA ALA A 212 9.79 -1.59 -5.59
C ALA A 212 10.57 -1.37 -6.90
N ARG A 213 9.88 -1.20 -8.02
CA ARG A 213 10.49 -0.92 -9.34
C ARG A 213 11.36 0.33 -9.32
N SER A 214 10.86 1.45 -8.78
CA SER A 214 11.59 2.71 -8.69
C SER A 214 12.85 2.62 -7.82
N HIS A 215 12.85 1.74 -6.82
CA HIS A 215 14.00 1.43 -5.95
C HIS A 215 14.89 0.29 -6.49
N ARG A 216 14.62 -0.23 -7.69
CA ARG A 216 15.30 -1.40 -8.26
C ARG A 216 15.27 -2.61 -7.33
N ALA A 217 14.22 -2.70 -6.53
CA ALA A 217 13.92 -3.83 -5.65
C ALA A 217 13.09 -4.89 -6.39
N ARG A 218 13.10 -6.12 -5.88
CA ARG A 218 12.21 -7.19 -6.35
C ARG A 218 11.09 -7.38 -5.37
N ILE A 219 9.86 -7.48 -5.85
CA ILE A 219 8.68 -7.80 -5.06
C ILE A 219 8.04 -9.07 -5.61
N GLY A 220 7.45 -9.86 -4.74
CA GLY A 220 6.72 -11.07 -5.12
C GLY A 220 5.96 -11.66 -3.95
N VAL A 221 5.32 -12.81 -4.17
CA VAL A 221 4.61 -13.57 -3.16
C VAL A 221 4.91 -15.07 -3.32
N GLU A 222 5.06 -15.75 -2.19
CA GLU A 222 5.22 -17.20 -2.10
C GLU A 222 4.22 -17.74 -1.08
N TYR A 223 3.81 -19.00 -1.25
CA TYR A 223 3.03 -19.68 -0.22
C TYR A 223 3.93 -20.64 0.53
N LYS A 224 4.03 -20.45 1.83
CA LYS A 224 4.91 -21.25 2.68
C LYS A 224 4.33 -21.37 4.09
N ASP A 225 4.41 -22.56 4.66
CA ASP A 225 4.00 -22.86 6.05
C ASP A 225 2.56 -22.40 6.37
N GLY A 226 1.63 -22.53 5.39
CA GLY A 226 0.23 -22.11 5.55
C GLY A 226 0.00 -20.60 5.43
N MET A 227 0.99 -19.84 4.96
CA MET A 227 0.95 -18.38 4.84
C MET A 227 1.23 -17.91 3.40
N ASN A 228 0.56 -16.86 2.99
CA ASN A 228 0.97 -16.06 1.85
C ASN A 228 2.05 -15.07 2.29
N CYS A 229 3.26 -15.26 1.81
CA CYS A 229 4.43 -14.48 2.19
C CYS A 229 4.81 -13.51 1.06
N PHE A 230 4.44 -12.26 1.21
CA PHE A 230 4.90 -11.19 0.33
C PHE A 230 6.35 -10.83 0.70
N TYR A 231 7.20 -10.67 -0.30
CA TYR A 231 8.59 -10.29 -0.07
C TYR A 231 9.02 -9.09 -0.91
N VAL A 232 9.93 -8.31 -0.33
CA VAL A 232 10.63 -7.23 -1.04
C VAL A 232 12.12 -7.40 -0.80
N THR A 233 12.88 -7.57 -1.88
CA THR A 233 14.35 -7.69 -1.82
C THR A 233 14.99 -6.40 -2.31
N VAL A 234 15.71 -5.73 -1.42
CA VAL A 234 16.39 -4.45 -1.66
C VAL A 234 17.91 -4.60 -1.69
N LYS A 235 18.60 -3.64 -2.30
CA LYS A 235 20.04 -3.48 -2.13
C LYS A 235 20.31 -2.73 -0.83
N ARG A 236 21.07 -3.34 0.09
CA ARG A 236 21.53 -2.66 1.30
C ARG A 236 22.87 -1.95 1.07
N LYS A 237 23.10 -0.88 1.82
CA LYS A 237 24.40 -0.24 1.94
C LYS A 237 25.15 -0.86 3.13
N ARG A 238 26.46 -1.00 3.01
CA ARG A 238 27.30 -1.32 4.15
C ARG A 238 27.37 -0.10 5.06
N GLY A 239 27.34 -0.31 6.36
CA GLY A 239 27.64 0.70 7.35
C GLY A 239 29.02 1.26 7.17
#